data_f023253516e6f130fc7c6bab493f0ee2
#
_entry.id   f023253516e6f130fc7c6bab493f0ee2
#
_cell.length_a   1.000
_cell.length_b   1.000
_cell.length_c   1.000
_cell.angle_alpha   90.00
_cell.angle_beta   90.00
_cell.angle_gamma   90.00
#
_symmetry.space_group_name_H-M   'P 1'
#
loop_
_entity.id
_entity.type
_entity.pdbx_description
1 polymer ?
#
loop_
_entity_poly.entity_id
_entity_poly.type
_entity_poly.pdbx_seq_one_letter_code
_entity_poly.pdbx_strand_id
1 'polypeptide(L)' 'MHQLYANISSNNFESISLFKKNGYCKVGVKKDWVFYNNKFIDEVLFQKILNK' A
#
# COMPACT_ATOMS: atom_id res chain seq x y z
N MET A 1 3.11 -19.87 4.11
CA MET A 1 3.21 -18.39 4.12
C MET A 1 2.15 -17.79 5.01
N HIS A 2 2.51 -16.85 5.80
CA HIS A 2 1.56 -16.32 6.77
C HIS A 2 1.38 -14.80 6.66
N GLN A 3 1.82 -14.21 5.58
CA GLN A 3 1.62 -12.77 5.40
C GLN A 3 1.59 -12.41 3.93
N LEU A 4 0.87 -11.34 3.65
CA LEU A 4 0.74 -10.81 2.31
C LEU A 4 1.18 -9.35 2.32
N TYR A 5 1.76 -8.92 1.22
CA TYR A 5 2.18 -7.53 1.07
C TYR A 5 1.54 -6.94 -0.18
N ALA A 6 1.28 -5.66 -0.13
CA ALA A 6 0.75 -4.94 -1.28
C ALA A 6 1.34 -3.54 -1.33
N ASN A 7 1.68 -3.10 -2.54
CA ASN A 7 2.20 -1.75 -2.76
C ASN A 7 1.14 -0.97 -3.51
N ILE A 8 0.76 0.18 -2.97
CA ILE A 8 -0.30 0.99 -3.55
C ILE A 8 0.17 2.43 -3.63
N SER A 9 -0.06 3.09 -4.77
CA SER A 9 0.27 4.50 -4.91
C SER A 9 -0.49 5.32 -3.89
N SER A 10 0.18 6.29 -3.30
CA SER A 10 -0.42 7.06 -2.22
C SER A 10 -1.63 7.88 -2.66
N ASN A 11 -1.77 8.13 -3.96
CA ASN A 11 -2.91 8.87 -4.47
C ASN A 11 -4.08 7.96 -4.88
N ASN A 12 -3.96 6.67 -4.67
CA ASN A 12 -5.03 5.74 -5.00
C ASN A 12 -5.88 5.46 -3.76
N PHE A 13 -6.71 6.43 -3.42
CA PHE A 13 -7.47 6.37 -2.18
C PHE A 13 -8.47 5.23 -2.14
N GLU A 14 -9.03 4.89 -3.28
CA GLU A 14 -9.99 3.78 -3.36
C GLU A 14 -9.36 2.47 -2.94
N SER A 15 -8.19 2.18 -3.50
CA SER A 15 -7.49 0.94 -3.18
C SER A 15 -7.03 0.92 -1.74
N ILE A 16 -6.55 2.07 -1.25
CA ILE A 16 -6.10 2.16 0.14
C ILE A 16 -7.24 1.82 1.08
N SER A 17 -8.41 2.41 0.84
CA SER A 17 -9.59 2.12 1.66
C SER A 17 -9.98 0.65 1.58
N LEU A 18 -9.94 0.09 0.39
CA LEU A 18 -10.31 -1.30 0.20
C LEU A 18 -9.38 -2.24 0.95
N PHE A 19 -8.08 -1.97 0.89
CA PHE A 19 -7.11 -2.82 1.57
C PHE A 19 -7.26 -2.74 3.08
N LYS A 20 -7.48 -1.53 3.60
CA LYS A 20 -7.72 -1.37 5.04
C LYS A 20 -8.95 -2.13 5.47
N LYS A 21 -9.99 -2.10 4.66
CA LYS A 21 -11.22 -2.81 4.95
C LYS A 21 -11.00 -4.31 5.01
N ASN A 22 -10.06 -4.80 4.23
CA ASN A 22 -9.76 -6.22 4.17
C ASN A 22 -8.69 -6.67 5.15
N GLY A 23 -8.38 -5.83 6.12
CA GLY A 23 -7.47 -6.23 7.19
C GLY A 23 -6.01 -5.93 6.95
N TYR A 24 -5.69 -5.19 5.91
CA TYR A 24 -4.31 -4.78 5.66
C TYR A 24 -3.94 -3.60 6.53
N CYS A 25 -2.71 -3.56 7.00
CA CYS A 25 -2.20 -2.46 7.79
C CYS A 25 -1.08 -1.76 7.05
N LYS A 26 -1.02 -0.45 7.16
CA LYS A 26 0.06 0.32 6.57
C LYS A 26 1.32 0.13 7.41
N VAL A 27 2.39 -0.35 6.78
CA VAL A 27 3.63 -0.60 7.50
C VAL A 27 4.78 0.26 7.02
N GLY A 28 4.60 1.00 5.95
CA GLY A 28 5.66 1.87 5.48
C GLY A 28 5.23 2.70 4.30
N VAL A 29 6.05 3.69 3.97
CA VAL A 29 5.84 4.56 2.82
C VAL A 29 7.16 4.67 2.07
N LYS A 30 7.11 4.44 0.77
CA LYS A 30 8.29 4.61 -0.08
C LYS A 30 8.19 5.97 -0.74
N LYS A 31 9.05 6.88 -0.31
CA LYS A 31 8.99 8.26 -0.79
C LYS A 31 9.47 8.36 -2.22
N ASP A 32 8.76 9.17 -3.02
CA ASP A 32 9.14 9.46 -4.40
C ASP A 32 9.44 8.19 -5.19
N TRP A 33 8.62 7.18 -5.01
CA TRP A 33 8.89 5.86 -5.55
C TRP A 33 8.45 5.70 -7.00
N VAL A 34 7.33 6.33 -7.36
CA VAL A 34 6.76 6.18 -8.70
C VAL A 34 6.73 7.53 -9.40
N PHE A 35 7.23 7.59 -10.63
CA PHE A 35 7.17 8.81 -11.43
C PHE A 35 5.94 8.75 -12.34
N TYR A 36 5.03 9.71 -12.18
CA TYR A 36 3.79 9.70 -12.91
C TYR A 36 3.28 11.12 -13.08
N ASN A 37 2.87 11.45 -14.32
CA ASN A 37 2.36 12.78 -14.65
C ASN A 37 3.33 13.89 -14.24
N ASN A 38 4.60 13.69 -14.57
CA ASN A 38 5.66 14.69 -14.33
C ASN A 38 5.89 14.99 -12.86
N LYS A 39 5.59 14.05 -12.00
CA LYS A 39 5.89 14.21 -10.58
C LYS A 39 6.09 12.85 -9.94
N PHE A 40 6.74 12.87 -8.79
CA PHE A 40 6.96 11.64 -8.05
C PHE A 40 5.82 11.42 -7.07
N ILE A 41 5.43 10.17 -6.95
CA ILE A 41 4.34 9.78 -6.07
C ILE A 41 4.88 8.75 -5.09
N ASP A 42 4.51 8.90 -3.83
CA ASP A 42 4.90 7.93 -2.82
C ASP A 42 4.11 6.65 -2.99
N GLU A 43 4.70 5.56 -2.58
CA GLU A 43 4.02 4.27 -2.61
C GLU A 43 3.88 3.76 -1.19
N VAL A 44 2.66 3.36 -0.84
CA VAL A 44 2.37 2.88 0.51
C VAL A 44 2.46 1.36 0.53
N LEU A 45 3.15 0.85 1.54
CA LEU A 45 3.30 -0.59 1.71
C LEU A 45 2.32 -1.07 2.77
N PHE A 46 1.49 -2.03 2.38
CA PHE A 46 0.52 -2.64 3.28
C PHE A 46 0.89 -4.09 3.54
N GLN A 47 0.52 -4.56 4.70
CA GLN A 47 0.80 -5.92 5.11
C GLN A 47 -0.43 -6.52 5.77
N LYS A 48 -0.68 -7.77 5.49
CA LYS A 48 -1.74 -8.51 6.17
C LYS A 48 -1.17 -9.80 6.72
N ILE A 49 -1.34 -10.02 8.00
CA ILE A 49 -0.89 -11.24 8.66
C ILE A 49 -2.01 -12.26 8.57
N LEU A 50 -1.70 -13.41 8.05
CA LEU A 50 -2.66 -14.49 7.96
C LEU A 50 -2.51 -15.38 9.17
N ASN A 51 -3.53 -15.42 9.98
CA ASN A 51 -3.48 -16.20 11.19
C ASN A 51 -4.11 -17.51 11.00
N LYS A 52 -3.25 -18.33 10.90
CA LYS A 52 -3.67 -19.63 10.86
C LYS A 52 -4.93 -19.89 10.81
#